data_a4cd5824db6687a9b7cb336798ad36c2
#
_entry.id   a4cd5824db6687a9b7cb336798ad36c2
#
_cell.length_a   1.000
_cell.length_b   1.000
_cell.length_c   1.000
_cell.angle_alpha   90.00
_cell.angle_beta   90.00
_cell.angle_gamma   90.00
#
_symmetry.space_group_name_H-M   'P 1'
#
loop_
_entity.id
_entity.type
_entity.pdbx_description
1 polymer ?
#
loop_
_entity_poly.entity_id
_entity_poly.type
_entity_poly.pdbx_seq_one_letter_code
_entity_poly.pdbx_strand_id
1 'polypeptide(L)'
;DPATDSRAVPIYQTTSYVFKNSAHAAARFGLADAGNIYGRLTNSTQDVFEKRIAALEGGVAALATASGAAAITYTIEALAADGGHIVAQKTIYGGSFNLLEHTLTHYGITTTFVDAHNLKEVEDAIQDNTRAIYLETLGNPNSDIPDIDAIAEIAHKHGLPLVIDNTFGTPYLIRPIEHGADIVVHSATKFIGGHGTTLGGIIVDSGKFDWKASG
;
A
#
# COMPACT_ATOMS: atom_id res chain seq x y z
N ASP A 1 -21.21 2.45 -15.88
CA ASP A 1 -20.18 2.76 -16.87
C ASP A 1 -20.74 3.72 -17.91
N PRO A 2 -20.25 4.97 -18.00
CA PRO A 2 -20.81 6.00 -18.92
C PRO A 2 -20.55 5.70 -20.40
N ALA A 3 -19.59 4.81 -20.73
CA ALA A 3 -19.32 4.45 -22.13
C ALA A 3 -20.31 3.45 -22.71
N THR A 4 -21.00 2.68 -21.85
CA THR A 4 -21.91 1.61 -22.27
C THR A 4 -23.28 1.66 -21.57
N ASP A 5 -23.51 2.63 -20.68
CA ASP A 5 -24.69 2.76 -19.81
C ASP A 5 -24.92 1.51 -18.93
N SER A 6 -23.91 0.69 -18.75
CA SER A 6 -23.96 -0.50 -17.91
C SER A 6 -24.04 -0.15 -16.43
N ARG A 7 -24.89 -0.84 -15.67
CA ARG A 7 -24.98 -0.68 -14.20
C ARG A 7 -23.74 -1.20 -13.50
N ALA A 8 -23.18 -2.31 -13.97
CA ALA A 8 -21.93 -2.87 -13.45
C ALA A 8 -20.72 -2.32 -14.20
N VAL A 9 -19.57 -2.35 -13.55
CA VAL A 9 -18.29 -2.06 -14.22
C VAL A 9 -17.99 -3.23 -15.17
N PRO A 10 -17.80 -2.99 -16.48
CA PRO A 10 -17.40 -4.04 -17.42
C PRO A 10 -16.04 -4.64 -17.05
N ILE A 11 -15.88 -5.94 -17.32
CA ILE A 11 -14.59 -6.62 -17.20
C ILE A 11 -13.84 -6.47 -18.52
N TYR A 12 -12.85 -5.61 -18.55
CA TYR A 12 -11.97 -5.41 -19.71
C TYR A 12 -10.84 -6.45 -19.70
N GLN A 13 -11.14 -7.65 -20.18
CA GLN A 13 -10.16 -8.74 -20.27
C GLN A 13 -9.35 -8.58 -21.56
N THR A 14 -8.38 -7.69 -21.52
CA THR A 14 -7.48 -7.39 -22.65
C THR A 14 -6.05 -7.20 -22.19
N THR A 15 -5.10 -7.52 -23.08
CA THR A 15 -3.66 -7.29 -22.83
C THR A 15 -3.22 -5.88 -23.23
N SER A 16 -3.76 -5.34 -24.31
CA SER A 16 -3.32 -4.10 -24.92
C SER A 16 -4.47 -3.32 -25.51
N TYR A 17 -4.20 -2.05 -25.79
CA TYR A 17 -5.16 -1.12 -26.36
C TYR A 17 -4.66 -0.59 -27.70
N VAL A 18 -5.59 -0.29 -28.60
CA VAL A 18 -5.27 0.21 -29.94
C VAL A 18 -5.09 1.74 -29.95
N PHE A 19 -4.27 2.23 -30.86
CA PHE A 19 -4.05 3.64 -31.10
C PHE A 19 -4.63 4.07 -32.44
N LYS A 20 -5.06 5.34 -32.52
CA LYS A 20 -5.62 5.92 -33.74
C LYS A 20 -4.57 6.01 -34.86
N ASN A 21 -3.33 6.32 -34.51
CA ASN A 21 -2.17 6.47 -35.38
C ASN A 21 -0.88 6.51 -34.57
N SER A 22 0.27 6.59 -35.21
CA SER A 22 1.59 6.63 -34.55
C SER A 22 1.80 7.85 -33.66
N ALA A 23 1.24 9.01 -34.02
CA ALA A 23 1.34 10.20 -33.18
C ALA A 23 0.55 10.06 -31.88
N HIS A 24 -0.64 9.43 -31.92
CA HIS A 24 -1.40 9.09 -30.72
C HIS A 24 -0.65 8.08 -29.82
N ALA A 25 -0.02 7.06 -30.42
CA ALA A 25 0.82 6.14 -29.67
C ALA A 25 1.98 6.86 -28.98
N ALA A 26 2.72 7.71 -29.72
CA ALA A 26 3.83 8.48 -29.16
C ALA A 26 3.38 9.38 -27.98
N ALA A 27 2.23 10.05 -28.11
CA ALA A 27 1.68 10.88 -27.04
C ALA A 27 1.33 10.07 -25.78
N ARG A 28 0.76 8.86 -25.94
CA ARG A 28 0.46 7.94 -24.84
C ARG A 28 1.70 7.44 -24.12
N PHE A 29 2.69 6.93 -24.88
CA PHE A 29 3.96 6.46 -24.32
C PHE A 29 4.79 7.59 -23.72
N GLY A 30 4.68 8.81 -24.26
CA GLY A 30 5.32 10.02 -23.73
C GLY A 30 4.56 10.68 -22.58
N LEU A 31 3.45 10.09 -22.11
CA LEU A 31 2.59 10.62 -21.04
C LEU A 31 1.99 12.01 -21.31
N ALA A 32 1.97 12.43 -22.56
CA ALA A 32 1.35 13.68 -23.00
C ALA A 32 -0.17 13.54 -23.23
N ASP A 33 -0.66 12.32 -23.38
CA ASP A 33 -2.09 11.96 -23.48
C ASP A 33 -2.41 10.85 -22.50
N ALA A 34 -3.39 11.08 -21.62
CA ALA A 34 -3.80 10.11 -20.63
C ALA A 34 -4.62 8.96 -21.25
N GLY A 35 -4.44 7.75 -20.75
CA GLY A 35 -5.26 6.59 -21.11
C GLY A 35 -4.50 5.28 -21.15
N ASN A 36 -5.21 4.23 -21.54
CA ASN A 36 -4.69 2.87 -21.50
C ASN A 36 -3.71 2.59 -22.64
N ILE A 37 -2.67 1.82 -22.34
CA ILE A 37 -1.64 1.37 -23.28
C ILE A 37 -1.59 -0.15 -23.28
N TYR A 38 -1.35 -0.73 -22.09
CA TYR A 38 -1.14 -2.15 -21.90
C TYR A 38 -1.65 -2.55 -20.50
N GLY A 39 -2.34 -3.69 -20.40
CA GLY A 39 -3.06 -4.13 -19.20
C GLY A 39 -2.20 -4.32 -17.95
N ARG A 40 -0.87 -4.51 -18.10
CA ARG A 40 0.07 -4.53 -16.97
C ARG A 40 0.27 -3.15 -16.35
N LEU A 41 0.16 -2.09 -17.15
CA LEU A 41 0.34 -0.70 -16.72
C LEU A 41 -0.99 -0.09 -16.27
N THR A 42 -2.02 -0.26 -17.09
CA THR A 42 -3.35 0.33 -16.87
C THR A 42 -4.44 -0.59 -17.43
N ASN A 43 -5.52 -0.75 -16.69
CA ASN A 43 -6.72 -1.46 -17.16
C ASN A 43 -7.96 -0.77 -16.59
N SER A 44 -8.97 -0.54 -17.42
CA SER A 44 -10.18 0.21 -17.02
C SER A 44 -10.95 -0.43 -15.87
N THR A 45 -10.95 -1.76 -15.73
CA THR A 45 -11.59 -2.45 -14.61
C THR A 45 -10.80 -2.26 -13.32
N GLN A 46 -9.48 -2.42 -13.40
CA GLN A 46 -8.57 -2.23 -12.28
C GLN A 46 -8.57 -0.77 -11.78
N ASP A 47 -8.56 0.20 -12.70
CA ASP A 47 -8.62 1.64 -12.40
C ASP A 47 -9.86 2.02 -11.57
N VAL A 48 -11.01 1.39 -11.81
CA VAL A 48 -12.21 1.62 -10.98
C VAL A 48 -12.00 1.15 -9.55
N PHE A 49 -11.36 0.00 -9.35
CA PHE A 49 -11.04 -0.52 -8.02
C PHE A 49 -10.04 0.40 -7.31
N GLU A 50 -8.97 0.78 -7.98
CA GLU A 50 -7.92 1.67 -7.45
C GLU A 50 -8.50 3.02 -7.01
N LYS A 51 -9.22 3.71 -7.89
CA LYS A 51 -9.87 4.99 -7.59
C LYS A 51 -10.89 4.90 -6.45
N ARG A 52 -11.63 3.83 -6.39
CA ARG A 52 -12.64 3.63 -5.34
C ARG A 52 -12.02 3.43 -3.98
N ILE A 53 -10.98 2.61 -3.86
CA ILE A 53 -10.31 2.38 -2.58
C ILE A 53 -9.50 3.62 -2.17
N ALA A 54 -8.83 4.29 -3.10
CA ALA A 54 -8.18 5.57 -2.80
C ALA A 54 -9.16 6.58 -2.20
N ALA A 55 -10.34 6.73 -2.81
CA ALA A 55 -11.37 7.65 -2.30
C ALA A 55 -11.93 7.22 -0.94
N LEU A 56 -12.09 5.92 -0.69
CA LEU A 56 -12.60 5.41 0.59
C LEU A 56 -11.59 5.60 1.73
N GLU A 57 -10.30 5.42 1.49
CA GLU A 57 -9.23 5.65 2.46
C GLU A 57 -8.87 7.14 2.62
N GLY A 58 -9.29 7.99 1.68
CA GLY A 58 -8.90 9.42 1.66
C GLY A 58 -7.52 9.67 1.06
N GLY A 59 -7.01 8.74 0.24
CA GLY A 59 -5.74 8.85 -0.48
C GLY A 59 -5.88 9.54 -1.84
N VAL A 60 -4.74 9.90 -2.43
CA VAL A 60 -4.67 10.56 -3.74
C VAL A 60 -4.61 9.57 -4.90
N ALA A 61 -4.06 8.38 -4.67
CA ALA A 61 -3.91 7.33 -5.67
C ALA A 61 -3.84 5.96 -5.01
N ALA A 62 -4.09 4.90 -5.79
CA ALA A 62 -3.89 3.53 -5.35
C ALA A 62 -3.38 2.66 -6.50
N LEU A 63 -2.73 1.56 -6.15
CA LEU A 63 -2.21 0.54 -7.05
C LEU A 63 -2.74 -0.83 -6.62
N ALA A 64 -3.52 -1.46 -7.47
CA ALA A 64 -3.98 -2.83 -7.25
C ALA A 64 -2.87 -3.85 -7.52
N THR A 65 -2.82 -4.87 -6.69
CA THR A 65 -1.84 -5.96 -6.77
C THR A 65 -2.54 -7.31 -6.72
N ALA A 66 -1.82 -8.38 -7.03
CA ALA A 66 -2.38 -9.73 -7.10
C ALA A 66 -2.79 -10.29 -5.73
N SER A 67 -2.26 -9.75 -4.63
CA SER A 67 -2.55 -10.19 -3.26
C SER A 67 -2.10 -9.14 -2.24
N GLY A 68 -2.56 -9.27 -0.99
CA GLY A 68 -2.05 -8.46 0.12
C GLY A 68 -0.56 -8.67 0.35
N ALA A 69 -0.07 -9.90 0.23
CA ALA A 69 1.37 -10.18 0.32
C ALA A 69 2.16 -9.42 -0.75
N ALA A 70 1.68 -9.36 -2.00
CA ALA A 70 2.29 -8.58 -3.05
C ALA A 70 2.26 -7.07 -2.75
N ALA A 71 1.14 -6.56 -2.20
CA ALA A 71 1.04 -5.16 -1.79
C ALA A 71 2.11 -4.80 -0.75
N ILE A 72 2.25 -5.61 0.30
CA ILE A 72 3.27 -5.40 1.34
C ILE A 72 4.68 -5.51 0.76
N THR A 73 4.95 -6.57 -0.02
CA THR A 73 6.28 -6.80 -0.61
C THR A 73 6.71 -5.60 -1.47
N TYR A 74 5.86 -5.15 -2.39
CA TYR A 74 6.18 -4.03 -3.28
C TYR A 74 6.34 -2.71 -2.52
N THR A 75 5.54 -2.49 -1.47
CA THR A 75 5.68 -1.31 -0.63
C THR A 75 7.03 -1.31 0.09
N ILE A 76 7.39 -2.42 0.74
CA ILE A 76 8.65 -2.51 1.49
C ILE A 76 9.86 -2.47 0.55
N GLU A 77 9.83 -3.18 -0.59
CA GLU A 77 10.91 -3.13 -1.58
C GLU A 77 11.08 -1.72 -2.16
N ALA A 78 9.98 -1.01 -2.46
CA ALA A 78 10.05 0.35 -2.97
C ALA A 78 10.67 1.34 -1.98
N LEU A 79 10.45 1.13 -0.67
CA LEU A 79 10.96 2.02 0.38
C LEU A 79 12.36 1.65 0.85
N ALA A 80 12.66 0.35 0.96
CA ALA A 80 13.83 -0.16 1.67
C ALA A 80 14.82 -0.93 0.78
N ALA A 81 14.69 -0.91 -0.55
CA ALA A 81 15.73 -1.41 -1.45
C ALA A 81 17.10 -0.81 -1.07
N ASP A 82 18.18 -1.43 -1.49
CA ASP A 82 19.55 -0.99 -1.20
C ASP A 82 19.97 -1.08 0.29
N GLY A 83 19.41 -2.03 1.04
CA GLY A 83 19.82 -2.33 2.41
C GLY A 83 19.15 -1.46 3.47
N GLY A 84 17.92 -1.04 3.22
CA GLY A 84 17.12 -0.31 4.18
C GLY A 84 16.65 -1.17 5.36
N HIS A 85 16.22 -0.47 6.41
CA HIS A 85 15.70 -1.05 7.65
C HIS A 85 14.23 -0.66 7.85
N ILE A 86 13.44 -1.56 8.42
CA ILE A 86 12.03 -1.36 8.78
C ILE A 86 11.85 -1.55 10.28
N VAL A 87 11.15 -0.63 10.93
CA VAL A 87 10.61 -0.84 12.27
C VAL A 87 9.20 -1.39 12.12
N ALA A 88 8.92 -2.58 12.65
CA ALA A 88 7.62 -3.22 12.47
C ALA A 88 7.00 -3.63 13.81
N GLN A 89 5.68 -3.50 13.92
CA GLN A 89 4.93 -4.07 15.04
C GLN A 89 5.15 -5.58 15.11
N LYS A 90 5.41 -6.12 16.32
CA LYS A 90 5.68 -7.57 16.51
C LYS A 90 4.45 -8.46 16.36
N THR A 91 3.26 -7.90 16.55
CA THR A 91 1.96 -8.62 16.54
C THR A 91 1.23 -8.47 15.20
N ILE A 92 1.94 -8.60 14.11
CA ILE A 92 1.39 -8.57 12.74
C ILE A 92 1.06 -9.96 12.23
N TYR A 93 0.34 -10.01 11.12
CA TYR A 93 0.03 -11.25 10.40
C TYR A 93 1.29 -12.10 10.17
N GLY A 94 1.21 -13.41 10.46
CA GLY A 94 2.36 -14.31 10.37
C GLY A 94 3.02 -14.38 9.00
N GLY A 95 2.26 -14.17 7.92
CA GLY A 95 2.82 -14.06 6.56
C GLY A 95 3.66 -12.81 6.37
N SER A 96 3.23 -11.67 6.92
CA SER A 96 3.98 -10.41 6.92
C SER A 96 5.22 -10.51 7.80
N PHE A 97 5.10 -11.15 8.97
CA PHE A 97 6.24 -11.43 9.83
C PHE A 97 7.30 -12.26 9.10
N ASN A 98 6.92 -13.39 8.49
CA ASN A 98 7.84 -14.23 7.74
C ASN A 98 8.48 -13.51 6.54
N LEU A 99 7.71 -12.66 5.85
CA LEU A 99 8.22 -11.83 4.76
C LEU A 99 9.34 -10.92 5.25
N LEU A 100 9.07 -10.16 6.32
CA LEU A 100 10.01 -9.18 6.89
C LEU A 100 11.21 -9.84 7.56
N GLU A 101 10.99 -10.88 8.39
CA GLU A 101 12.03 -11.53 9.19
C GLU A 101 12.97 -12.42 8.34
N HIS A 102 12.41 -13.12 7.35
CA HIS A 102 13.15 -14.15 6.65
C HIS A 102 13.35 -13.85 5.15
N THR A 103 12.27 -13.53 4.43
CA THR A 103 12.35 -13.43 2.97
C THR A 103 13.13 -12.19 2.53
N LEU A 104 12.81 -11.03 3.06
CA LEU A 104 13.41 -9.77 2.61
C LEU A 104 14.84 -9.58 3.09
N THR A 105 15.31 -10.32 4.10
CA THR A 105 16.71 -10.35 4.51
C THR A 105 17.64 -10.85 3.41
N HIS A 106 17.16 -11.75 2.53
CA HIS A 106 17.90 -12.19 1.35
C HIS A 106 18.11 -11.08 0.32
N TYR A 107 17.34 -10.02 0.40
CA TYR A 107 17.44 -8.83 -0.45
C TYR A 107 18.12 -7.65 0.27
N GLY A 108 18.72 -7.91 1.45
CA GLY A 108 19.44 -6.91 2.23
C GLY A 108 18.56 -6.00 3.08
N ILE A 109 17.25 -6.21 3.11
CA ILE A 109 16.31 -5.43 3.95
C ILE A 109 16.27 -6.06 5.34
N THR A 110 16.46 -5.27 6.38
CA THR A 110 16.43 -5.71 7.78
C THR A 110 15.21 -5.17 8.50
N THR A 111 14.78 -5.86 9.57
CA THR A 111 13.61 -5.44 10.34
C THR A 111 13.87 -5.55 11.84
N THR A 112 13.46 -4.54 12.61
CA THR A 112 13.34 -4.62 14.06
C THR A 112 11.88 -4.67 14.45
N PHE A 113 11.48 -5.74 15.13
CA PHE A 113 10.13 -5.90 15.64
C PHE A 113 9.99 -5.31 17.04
N VAL A 114 8.98 -4.48 17.24
CA VAL A 114 8.74 -3.71 18.45
C VAL A 114 7.35 -3.92 19.03
N ASP A 115 7.18 -3.63 20.31
CA ASP A 115 5.87 -3.47 20.91
C ASP A 115 5.30 -2.10 20.55
N ALA A 116 4.32 -2.06 19.67
CA ALA A 116 3.71 -0.81 19.22
C ALA A 116 2.95 -0.04 20.33
N HIS A 117 2.70 -0.68 21.50
CA HIS A 117 2.18 0.01 22.68
C HIS A 117 3.28 0.71 23.50
N ASN A 118 4.55 0.42 23.23
CA ASN A 118 5.68 1.07 23.86
C ASN A 118 6.34 2.06 22.90
N LEU A 119 5.84 3.30 22.88
CA LEU A 119 6.30 4.36 21.99
C LEU A 119 7.82 4.58 22.07
N LYS A 120 8.42 4.41 23.27
CA LYS A 120 9.87 4.52 23.44
C LYS A 120 10.60 3.40 22.70
N GLU A 121 10.10 2.17 22.75
CA GLU A 121 10.71 1.06 22.01
C GLU A 121 10.61 1.26 20.49
N VAL A 122 9.50 1.84 20.01
CA VAL A 122 9.33 2.22 18.60
C VAL A 122 10.41 3.24 18.19
N GLU A 123 10.57 4.31 18.97
CA GLU A 123 11.55 5.37 18.65
C GLU A 123 13.00 4.88 18.79
N ASP A 124 13.32 4.12 19.84
CA ASP A 124 14.67 3.58 20.07
C ASP A 124 15.11 2.56 18.99
N ALA A 125 14.16 1.94 18.27
CA ALA A 125 14.44 0.99 17.19
C ALA A 125 14.82 1.65 15.86
N ILE A 126 14.63 2.98 15.73
CA ILE A 126 14.97 3.72 14.52
C ILE A 126 16.49 3.80 14.37
N GLN A 127 16.98 3.46 13.17
CA GLN A 127 18.39 3.48 12.77
C GLN A 127 18.60 4.47 11.64
N ASP A 128 19.84 4.81 11.33
CA ASP A 128 20.19 5.74 10.24
C ASP A 128 19.68 5.28 8.87
N ASN A 129 19.60 3.96 8.66
CA ASN A 129 19.08 3.36 7.43
C ASN A 129 17.61 2.94 7.53
N THR A 130 16.87 3.32 8.57
CA THR A 130 15.42 3.08 8.63
C THR A 130 14.72 3.83 7.49
N ARG A 131 13.77 3.15 6.84
CA ARG A 131 13.04 3.67 5.69
C ARG A 131 11.54 3.78 5.92
N ALA A 132 10.99 3.05 6.88
CA ALA A 132 9.57 3.14 7.24
C ALA A 132 9.30 2.52 8.61
N ILE A 133 8.16 2.89 9.18
CA ILE A 133 7.52 2.15 10.27
C ILE A 133 6.31 1.41 9.68
N TYR A 134 6.15 0.13 10.01
CA TYR A 134 5.09 -0.74 9.51
C TYR A 134 4.22 -1.29 10.64
N LEU A 135 2.90 -1.08 10.57
CA LEU A 135 1.91 -1.53 11.56
C LEU A 135 0.72 -2.20 10.89
N GLU A 136 -0.09 -2.90 11.68
CA GLU A 136 -1.47 -3.26 11.35
C GLU A 136 -2.44 -2.46 12.23
N THR A 137 -3.57 -2.03 11.68
CA THR A 137 -4.64 -1.34 12.46
C THR A 137 -5.20 -2.23 13.55
N LEU A 138 -5.26 -3.52 13.29
CA LEU A 138 -5.70 -4.56 14.21
C LEU A 138 -4.78 -5.77 14.05
N GLY A 139 -3.94 -6.00 15.04
CA GLY A 139 -2.94 -7.08 15.03
C GLY A 139 -3.55 -8.48 14.90
N ASN A 140 -2.90 -9.35 14.14
CA ASN A 140 -3.35 -10.72 13.90
C ASN A 140 -2.32 -11.72 14.42
N PRO A 141 -2.65 -12.56 15.45
CA PRO A 141 -4.00 -12.87 15.95
C PRO A 141 -4.42 -12.11 17.22
N ASN A 142 -3.58 -11.28 17.81
CA ASN A 142 -3.78 -10.76 19.15
C ASN A 142 -4.88 -9.67 19.26
N SER A 143 -5.31 -9.10 18.13
CA SER A 143 -6.30 -8.04 18.08
C SER A 143 -5.90 -6.75 18.83
N ASP A 144 -4.61 -6.53 19.02
CA ASP A 144 -4.09 -5.30 19.61
C ASP A 144 -4.16 -4.14 18.63
N ILE A 145 -4.47 -2.96 19.17
CA ILE A 145 -4.69 -1.73 18.41
C ILE A 145 -3.60 -0.73 18.82
N PRO A 146 -2.64 -0.41 17.94
CA PRO A 146 -1.61 0.58 18.23
C PRO A 146 -2.18 2.00 18.24
N ASP A 147 -1.53 2.91 18.97
CA ASP A 147 -1.78 4.35 18.88
C ASP A 147 -1.14 4.90 17.61
N ILE A 148 -1.93 4.91 16.53
CA ILE A 148 -1.45 5.30 15.19
C ILE A 148 -1.02 6.77 15.20
N ASP A 149 -1.78 7.67 15.82
CA ASP A 149 -1.47 9.10 15.86
C ASP A 149 -0.10 9.34 16.52
N ALA A 150 0.16 8.72 17.66
CA ALA A 150 1.42 8.87 18.38
C ALA A 150 2.61 8.27 17.59
N ILE A 151 2.42 7.14 16.91
CA ILE A 151 3.48 6.52 16.10
C ILE A 151 3.73 7.34 14.81
N ALA A 152 2.68 7.93 14.22
CA ALA A 152 2.83 8.85 13.09
C ALA A 152 3.68 10.07 13.46
N GLU A 153 3.46 10.65 14.65
CA GLU A 153 4.29 11.76 15.15
C GLU A 153 5.77 11.36 15.27
N ILE A 154 6.04 10.15 15.78
CA ILE A 154 7.43 9.62 15.86
C ILE A 154 7.99 9.43 14.45
N ALA A 155 7.27 8.76 13.55
CA ALA A 155 7.72 8.52 12.18
C ALA A 155 8.09 9.83 11.48
N HIS A 156 7.18 10.80 11.49
CA HIS A 156 7.35 12.08 10.80
C HIS A 156 8.46 12.95 11.43
N LYS A 157 8.63 12.90 12.76
CA LYS A 157 9.75 13.56 13.45
C LYS A 157 11.11 13.08 12.92
N HIS A 158 11.20 11.82 12.52
CA HIS A 158 12.40 11.21 11.96
C HIS A 158 12.42 11.22 10.41
N GLY A 159 11.45 11.88 9.76
CA GLY A 159 11.36 11.94 8.29
C GLY A 159 11.00 10.60 7.64
N LEU A 160 10.36 9.70 8.39
CA LEU A 160 9.98 8.35 7.94
C LEU A 160 8.49 8.29 7.57
N PRO A 161 8.12 7.58 6.50
CA PRO A 161 6.73 7.29 6.22
C PRO A 161 6.20 6.22 7.18
N LEU A 162 4.91 6.36 7.55
CA LEU A 162 4.15 5.36 8.27
C LEU A 162 3.32 4.52 7.31
N VAL A 163 3.56 3.21 7.29
CA VAL A 163 2.84 2.22 6.48
C VAL A 163 1.89 1.43 7.38
N ILE A 164 0.62 1.41 7.03
CA ILE A 164 -0.42 0.69 7.81
C ILE A 164 -1.11 -0.37 6.95
N ASP A 165 -1.09 -1.61 7.39
CA ASP A 165 -1.98 -2.64 6.86
C ASP A 165 -3.36 -2.50 7.51
N ASN A 166 -4.34 -2.04 6.72
CA ASN A 166 -5.71 -1.81 7.18
C ASN A 166 -6.67 -2.93 6.74
N THR A 167 -6.15 -4.12 6.54
CA THR A 167 -6.94 -5.28 6.07
C THR A 167 -8.14 -5.57 6.96
N PHE A 168 -7.96 -5.56 8.28
CA PHE A 168 -9.05 -5.85 9.23
C PHE A 168 -9.88 -4.63 9.60
N GLY A 169 -9.27 -3.44 9.68
CA GLY A 169 -10.00 -2.20 9.94
C GLY A 169 -10.93 -1.84 8.79
N THR A 170 -10.44 -1.94 7.58
CA THR A 170 -11.06 -1.43 6.35
C THR A 170 -11.37 0.07 6.42
N PRO A 171 -11.58 0.78 5.32
CA PRO A 171 -11.95 2.20 5.38
C PRO A 171 -13.34 2.47 5.98
N TYR A 172 -14.08 1.39 6.34
CA TYR A 172 -15.35 1.50 7.05
C TYR A 172 -15.18 1.74 8.55
N LEU A 173 -14.26 1.03 9.21
CA LEU A 173 -14.05 1.17 10.65
C LEU A 173 -13.03 2.26 10.98
N ILE A 174 -11.98 2.38 10.17
CA ILE A 174 -10.91 3.36 10.38
C ILE A 174 -10.25 3.70 9.05
N ARG A 175 -9.84 4.95 8.90
CA ARG A 175 -9.02 5.45 7.79
C ARG A 175 -7.67 5.90 8.33
N PRO A 176 -6.64 5.06 8.25
CA PRO A 176 -5.33 5.38 8.84
C PRO A 176 -4.72 6.68 8.32
N ILE A 177 -5.07 7.10 7.08
CA ILE A 177 -4.63 8.39 6.52
C ILE A 177 -5.13 9.60 7.33
N GLU A 178 -6.27 9.48 7.99
CA GLU A 178 -6.80 10.51 8.90
C GLU A 178 -6.01 10.57 10.22
N HIS A 179 -5.25 9.50 10.53
CA HIS A 179 -4.40 9.32 11.70
C HIS A 179 -2.89 9.40 11.38
N GLY A 180 -2.52 9.97 10.23
CA GLY A 180 -1.12 10.21 9.88
C GLY A 180 -0.42 9.09 9.09
N ALA A 181 -1.12 8.04 8.68
CA ALA A 181 -0.53 7.06 7.77
C ALA A 181 -0.24 7.69 6.40
N ASP A 182 0.92 7.38 5.84
CA ASP A 182 1.36 7.85 4.53
C ASP A 182 1.03 6.85 3.44
N ILE A 183 1.16 5.56 3.75
CA ILE A 183 0.77 4.46 2.88
C ILE A 183 -0.18 3.53 3.64
N VAL A 184 -1.26 3.15 2.99
CA VAL A 184 -2.17 2.12 3.49
C VAL A 184 -2.16 0.93 2.53
N VAL A 185 -1.97 -0.28 3.08
CA VAL A 185 -2.05 -1.51 2.30
C VAL A 185 -3.22 -2.37 2.74
N HIS A 186 -3.75 -3.17 1.83
CA HIS A 186 -4.79 -4.14 2.14
C HIS A 186 -4.57 -5.46 1.43
N SER A 187 -4.90 -6.54 2.13
CA SER A 187 -5.35 -7.75 1.47
C SER A 187 -6.82 -7.60 1.08
N ALA A 188 -7.07 -7.22 -0.18
CA ALA A 188 -8.43 -7.09 -0.70
C ALA A 188 -9.18 -8.44 -0.73
N THR A 189 -8.45 -9.53 -0.57
CA THR A 189 -8.93 -10.91 -0.40
C THR A 189 -9.92 -11.06 0.77
N LYS A 190 -9.78 -10.22 1.81
CA LYS A 190 -10.51 -10.33 3.08
C LYS A 190 -11.81 -9.52 3.02
N PHE A 191 -11.96 -8.52 3.88
CA PHE A 191 -13.23 -7.79 4.03
C PHE A 191 -13.60 -6.91 2.83
N ILE A 192 -12.63 -6.41 2.06
CA ILE A 192 -12.92 -5.67 0.82
C ILE A 192 -13.63 -6.57 -0.19
N GLY A 193 -13.11 -7.77 -0.46
CA GLY A 193 -13.75 -8.77 -1.31
C GLY A 193 -14.99 -9.39 -0.67
N GLY A 194 -14.94 -9.66 0.63
CA GLY A 194 -16.07 -9.99 1.50
C GLY A 194 -16.68 -11.38 1.31
N HIS A 195 -16.28 -12.16 0.32
CA HIS A 195 -16.97 -13.42 -0.06
C HIS A 195 -16.04 -14.64 -0.14
N GLY A 196 -14.73 -14.47 0.08
CA GLY A 196 -13.77 -15.57 0.00
C GLY A 196 -13.60 -16.18 -1.41
N THR A 197 -13.93 -15.43 -2.44
CA THR A 197 -13.93 -15.92 -3.84
C THR A 197 -12.84 -15.32 -4.71
N THR A 198 -12.14 -14.29 -4.23
CA THR A 198 -11.16 -13.54 -5.03
C THR A 198 -9.95 -13.15 -4.19
N LEU A 199 -8.76 -13.34 -4.74
CA LEU A 199 -7.52 -12.80 -4.21
C LEU A 199 -7.28 -11.40 -4.77
N GLY A 200 -6.70 -10.54 -3.95
CA GLY A 200 -6.29 -9.21 -4.36
C GLY A 200 -5.56 -8.47 -3.26
N GLY A 201 -4.84 -7.44 -3.65
CA GLY A 201 -4.21 -6.48 -2.76
C GLY A 201 -4.33 -5.09 -3.32
N ILE A 202 -4.05 -4.09 -2.49
CA ILE A 202 -4.01 -2.70 -2.93
C ILE A 202 -3.08 -1.89 -2.03
N ILE A 203 -2.39 -0.95 -2.62
CA ILE A 203 -1.54 0.04 -1.97
C ILE A 203 -2.18 1.40 -2.21
N VAL A 204 -2.35 2.20 -1.16
CA VAL A 204 -2.94 3.55 -1.24
C VAL A 204 -1.91 4.55 -0.74
N ASP A 205 -1.65 5.59 -1.53
CA ASP A 205 -0.81 6.73 -1.15
C ASP A 205 -1.69 7.86 -0.59
N SER A 206 -1.33 8.37 0.57
CA SER A 206 -2.00 9.52 1.18
C SER A 206 -1.80 10.82 0.38
N GLY A 207 -0.69 10.93 -0.37
CA GLY A 207 -0.25 12.16 -1.02
C GLY A 207 0.26 13.24 -0.07
N LYS A 208 0.47 12.91 1.21
CA LYS A 208 0.86 13.88 2.25
C LYS A 208 2.36 13.83 2.56
N PHE A 209 3.01 12.70 2.33
CA PHE A 209 4.43 12.53 2.61
C PHE A 209 5.31 13.20 1.54
N ASP A 210 6.37 13.88 1.97
CA ASP A 210 7.32 14.52 1.05
C ASP A 210 8.38 13.52 0.56
N TRP A 211 8.01 12.73 -0.45
CA TRP A 211 8.89 11.74 -1.08
C TRP A 211 10.18 12.32 -1.66
N LYS A 212 10.21 13.61 -1.96
CA LYS A 212 11.41 14.26 -2.51
C LYS A 212 12.42 14.62 -1.42
N ALA A 213 11.96 14.92 -0.21
CA ALA A 213 12.82 15.27 0.91
C ALA A 213 13.40 14.03 1.60
N SER A 214 12.74 12.88 1.49
CA SER A 214 13.16 11.63 2.15
C SER A 214 14.30 10.87 1.44
N GLY A 215 14.73 11.29 0.25
CA GLY A 215 15.89 10.75 -0.49
C GLY A 215 15.52 9.75 -1.55
#